data_478f0fef14baba8066e7bbe9df4c97fe
#
_entry.id   478f0fef14baba8066e7bbe9df4c97fe
#
_cell.length_a   1.000
_cell.length_b   1.000
_cell.length_c   1.000
_cell.angle_alpha   90.00
_cell.angle_beta   90.00
_cell.angle_gamma   90.00
#
_symmetry.space_group_name_H-M   'P 1'
#
loop_
_entity.id
_entity.type
_entity.pdbx_description
1 polymer ?
#
loop_
_entity_poly.entity_id
_entity_poly.type
_entity_poly.pdbx_seq_one_letter_code
_entity_poly.pdbx_strand_id
1 'polypeptide(L)'
;MDKTTDLWHVPVAVEDIPETGLHLELEVPETVRAALASRAGLRSLAGLTATFDLSRRGTGVHVAGRVEATVGQTCVVTLEPIENRVSEEVDLLFSPDVAPVAETAEDEPHSVGHTADENDPPEPLVGGAIDLGAVAAEFLMLGIDPYPRKEGAQFQPPPADIEGTHPFAALAALKNPPGNKRS
;
A
#
# COMPACT_ATOMS: atom_id res chain seq x y z
N MET A 1 -1.46 -16.67 -0.36
CA MET A 1 -0.53 -16.42 0.76
C MET A 1 0.31 -15.22 0.37
N ASP A 2 -0.02 -14.09 0.93
CA ASP A 2 0.68 -12.85 0.64
C ASP A 2 2.05 -12.88 1.32
N LYS A 3 3.11 -12.92 0.52
CA LYS A 3 4.50 -13.00 1.01
C LYS A 3 4.98 -11.74 1.74
N THR A 4 4.11 -10.75 1.93
CA THR A 4 4.44 -9.50 2.63
C THR A 4 4.40 -9.70 4.15
N THR A 5 3.49 -10.53 4.62
CA THR A 5 3.30 -10.89 6.04
C THR A 5 4.53 -11.61 6.62
N ASP A 6 5.37 -12.19 5.77
CA ASP A 6 6.51 -13.03 6.18
C ASP A 6 7.82 -12.25 6.44
N LEU A 7 7.83 -10.92 6.20
CA LEU A 7 9.07 -10.13 6.27
C LEU A 7 9.34 -9.53 7.65
N TRP A 8 8.31 -9.27 8.42
CA TRP A 8 8.42 -8.63 9.73
C TRP A 8 7.37 -9.18 10.68
N HIS A 9 7.81 -9.92 11.69
CA HIS A 9 6.95 -10.57 12.68
C HIS A 9 7.15 -9.95 14.06
N VAL A 10 6.06 -9.43 14.62
CA VAL A 10 5.99 -8.97 16.02
C VAL A 10 4.65 -9.46 16.60
N PRO A 11 4.54 -10.77 16.89
CA PRO A 11 3.31 -11.33 17.42
C PRO A 11 3.10 -10.90 18.88
N VAL A 12 1.88 -10.45 19.18
CA VAL A 12 1.42 -10.13 20.53
C VAL A 12 0.24 -11.06 20.84
N ALA A 13 0.40 -11.91 21.85
CA ALA A 13 -0.67 -12.79 22.27
C ALA A 13 -1.77 -11.96 22.99
N VAL A 14 -3.03 -12.29 22.73
CA VAL A 14 -4.15 -11.58 23.38
C VAL A 14 -4.10 -11.70 24.89
N GLU A 15 -3.61 -12.83 25.41
CA GLU A 15 -3.46 -13.07 26.85
C GLU A 15 -2.43 -12.13 27.51
N ASP A 16 -1.44 -11.65 26.75
CA ASP A 16 -0.40 -10.74 27.22
C ASP A 16 -0.86 -9.28 27.27
N ILE A 17 -2.05 -8.95 26.73
CA ILE A 17 -2.59 -7.60 26.76
C ILE A 17 -3.29 -7.36 28.10
N PRO A 18 -2.79 -6.43 28.96
CA PRO A 18 -3.44 -6.10 30.22
C PRO A 18 -4.84 -5.47 30.03
N GLU A 19 -5.69 -5.51 31.03
CA GLU A 19 -6.99 -4.80 30.99
C GLU A 19 -6.84 -3.27 30.86
N THR A 20 -5.70 -2.73 31.31
CA THR A 20 -5.36 -1.30 31.16
C THR A 20 -4.91 -0.91 29.77
N GLY A 21 -4.76 -1.89 28.87
CA GLY A 21 -4.17 -1.70 27.55
C GLY A 21 -2.67 -1.91 27.51
N LEU A 22 -2.12 -1.96 26.32
CA LEU A 22 -0.69 -2.17 26.04
C LEU A 22 -0.23 -1.17 24.97
N HIS A 23 0.75 -0.34 25.30
CA HIS A 23 1.41 0.55 24.36
C HIS A 23 2.72 -0.04 23.88
N LEU A 24 2.95 -0.05 22.57
CA LEU A 24 4.15 -0.59 21.94
C LEU A 24 4.68 0.38 20.89
N GLU A 25 5.98 0.61 20.94
CA GLU A 25 6.72 1.29 19.87
C GLU A 25 7.66 0.26 19.22
N LEU A 26 7.52 0.08 17.91
CA LEU A 26 8.27 -0.90 17.16
C LEU A 26 9.48 -0.27 16.48
N GLU A 27 10.66 -0.74 16.84
CA GLU A 27 11.89 -0.46 16.12
C GLU A 27 12.06 -1.47 14.98
N VAL A 28 12.32 -0.96 13.79
CA VAL A 28 12.43 -1.79 12.59
C VAL A 28 13.89 -2.06 12.26
N PRO A 29 14.36 -3.32 12.32
CA PRO A 29 15.72 -3.68 11.94
C PRO A 29 16.04 -3.27 10.50
N GLU A 30 17.29 -2.87 10.24
CA GLU A 30 17.72 -2.45 8.91
C GLU A 30 17.51 -3.53 7.84
N THR A 31 17.71 -4.80 8.20
CA THR A 31 17.46 -5.94 7.31
C THR A 31 16.00 -6.04 6.89
N VAL A 32 15.07 -5.77 7.80
CA VAL A 32 13.62 -5.73 7.53
C VAL A 32 13.28 -4.53 6.64
N ARG A 33 13.82 -3.33 6.96
CA ARG A 33 13.62 -2.14 6.11
C ARG A 33 14.10 -2.36 4.68
N ALA A 34 15.28 -2.97 4.50
CA ALA A 34 15.82 -3.29 3.18
C ALA A 34 14.93 -4.29 2.43
N ALA A 35 14.40 -5.31 3.10
CA ALA A 35 13.49 -6.28 2.52
C ALA A 35 12.15 -5.65 2.11
N LEU A 36 11.56 -4.81 2.97
CA LEU A 36 10.34 -4.05 2.67
C LEU A 36 10.53 -3.08 1.51
N ALA A 37 11.66 -2.33 1.48
CA ALA A 37 11.99 -1.44 0.38
C ALA A 37 12.09 -2.19 -0.96
N SER A 38 12.80 -3.32 -0.95
CA SER A 38 12.92 -4.18 -2.14
C SER A 38 11.57 -4.69 -2.63
N ARG A 39 10.71 -5.12 -1.70
CA ARG A 39 9.37 -5.63 -2.00
C ARG A 39 8.46 -4.56 -2.58
N ALA A 40 8.50 -3.34 -2.02
CA ALA A 40 7.71 -2.20 -2.47
C ALA A 40 8.28 -1.50 -3.71
N GLY A 41 9.42 -1.95 -4.25
CA GLY A 41 10.07 -1.30 -5.38
C GLY A 41 10.60 0.11 -5.06
N LEU A 42 10.87 0.38 -3.78
CA LEU A 42 11.41 1.66 -3.32
C LEU A 42 12.92 1.75 -3.55
N ARG A 43 13.41 2.96 -3.75
CA ARG A 43 14.86 3.24 -3.80
C ARG A 43 15.50 3.16 -2.42
N SER A 44 14.74 3.59 -1.40
CA SER A 44 15.15 3.55 0.00
C SER A 44 13.94 3.57 0.92
N LEU A 45 14.11 3.09 2.14
CA LEU A 45 13.13 3.17 3.22
C LEU A 45 13.88 3.60 4.48
N ALA A 46 13.64 4.82 4.92
CA ALA A 46 14.27 5.41 6.10
C ALA A 46 13.22 5.80 7.14
N GLY A 47 13.63 5.84 8.41
CA GLY A 47 12.80 6.34 9.50
C GLY A 47 11.50 5.59 9.72
N LEU A 48 11.40 4.31 9.32
CA LEU A 48 10.21 3.52 9.58
C LEU A 48 10.04 3.29 11.08
N THR A 49 8.94 3.82 11.62
CA THR A 49 8.49 3.65 13.00
C THR A 49 7.02 3.26 13.00
N ALA A 50 6.61 2.45 13.96
CA ALA A 50 5.21 2.13 14.18
C ALA A 50 4.91 2.13 15.67
N THR A 51 3.85 2.83 16.06
CA THR A 51 3.36 2.89 17.44
C THR A 51 1.96 2.31 17.50
N PHE A 52 1.68 1.51 18.51
CA PHE A 52 0.38 0.86 18.69
C PHE A 52 -0.10 0.93 20.12
N ASP A 53 -1.37 1.18 20.28
CA ASP A 53 -2.13 1.08 21.52
C ASP A 53 -3.17 -0.04 21.37
N LEU A 54 -2.98 -1.12 22.13
CA LEU A 54 -3.86 -2.28 22.12
C LEU A 54 -4.79 -2.23 23.32
N SER A 55 -6.08 -2.47 23.12
CA SER A 55 -7.07 -2.55 24.19
C SER A 55 -8.05 -3.69 23.98
N ARG A 56 -8.40 -4.40 25.05
CA ARG A 56 -9.39 -5.48 24.98
C ARG A 56 -10.78 -4.92 24.73
N ARG A 57 -11.54 -5.55 23.83
CA ARG A 57 -12.93 -5.20 23.50
C ARG A 57 -13.78 -6.46 23.44
N GLY A 58 -14.41 -6.83 24.57
CA GLY A 58 -15.12 -8.10 24.69
C GLY A 58 -14.20 -9.29 24.50
N THR A 59 -14.47 -10.12 23.48
CA THR A 59 -13.62 -11.27 23.06
C THR A 59 -12.49 -10.86 22.13
N GLY A 60 -12.52 -9.63 21.58
CA GLY A 60 -11.59 -9.10 20.61
C GLY A 60 -10.59 -8.11 21.19
N VAL A 61 -9.78 -7.56 20.30
CA VAL A 61 -8.75 -6.55 20.59
C VAL A 61 -8.86 -5.41 19.57
N HIS A 62 -8.96 -4.20 20.09
CA HIS A 62 -8.84 -2.99 19.31
C HIS A 62 -7.36 -2.57 19.25
N VAL A 63 -6.86 -2.31 18.04
CA VAL A 63 -5.51 -1.86 17.75
C VAL A 63 -5.59 -0.50 17.11
N ALA A 64 -5.20 0.53 17.85
CA ALA A 64 -5.05 1.88 17.33
C ALA A 64 -3.57 2.22 17.23
N GLY A 65 -3.17 3.02 16.23
CA GLY A 65 -1.75 3.34 16.10
C GLY A 65 -1.43 4.22 14.92
N ARG A 66 -0.13 4.32 14.64
CA ARG A 66 0.40 5.08 13.51
C ARG A 66 1.65 4.45 12.96
N VAL A 67 1.75 4.45 11.64
CA VAL A 67 2.95 4.02 10.90
C VAL A 67 3.52 5.23 10.16
N GLU A 68 4.78 5.55 10.39
CA GLU A 68 5.46 6.65 9.74
C GLU A 68 6.75 6.17 9.07
N ALA A 69 7.03 6.70 7.88
CA ALA A 69 8.25 6.39 7.16
C ALA A 69 8.66 7.51 6.19
N THR A 70 9.92 7.52 5.81
CA THR A 70 10.42 8.28 4.65
C THR A 70 10.81 7.30 3.57
N VAL A 71 10.17 7.41 2.39
CA VAL A 71 10.34 6.51 1.26
C VAL A 71 11.02 7.24 0.11
N GLY A 72 12.10 6.65 -0.41
CA GLY A 72 12.76 7.10 -1.63
C GLY A 72 12.11 6.43 -2.84
N GLN A 73 11.60 7.25 -3.77
CA GLN A 73 10.93 6.80 -4.99
C GLN A 73 11.54 7.46 -6.23
N THR A 74 11.05 7.10 -7.41
CA THR A 74 11.42 7.75 -8.66
C THR A 74 10.21 8.49 -9.20
N CYS A 75 10.34 9.80 -9.47
CA CYS A 75 9.29 10.59 -10.09
C CYS A 75 8.87 9.97 -11.42
N VAL A 76 7.57 9.70 -11.60
CA VAL A 76 7.06 9.07 -12.86
C VAL A 76 7.11 10.00 -14.07
N VAL A 77 7.33 11.31 -13.86
CA VAL A 77 7.39 12.30 -14.94
C VAL A 77 8.82 12.63 -15.34
N THR A 78 9.69 12.92 -14.36
CA THR A 78 11.07 13.40 -14.63
C THR A 78 12.10 12.30 -14.49
N LEU A 79 11.74 11.14 -13.94
CA LEU A 79 12.59 10.01 -13.60
C LEU A 79 13.70 10.34 -12.58
N GLU A 80 13.60 11.48 -11.93
CA GLU A 80 14.52 11.89 -10.86
C GLU A 80 14.16 11.21 -9.53
N PRO A 81 15.15 11.00 -8.65
CA PRO A 81 14.89 10.52 -7.29
C PRO A 81 14.15 11.59 -6.48
N ILE A 82 13.18 11.14 -5.71
CA ILE A 82 12.40 11.97 -4.78
C ILE A 82 12.22 11.23 -3.44
N GLU A 83 11.98 11.99 -2.39
CA GLU A 83 11.65 11.46 -1.08
C GLU A 83 10.23 11.91 -0.70
N ASN A 84 9.42 10.96 -0.23
CA ASN A 84 8.07 11.20 0.25
C ASN A 84 7.93 10.71 1.68
N ARG A 85 7.08 11.36 2.46
CA ARG A 85 6.71 10.91 3.80
C ARG A 85 5.41 10.11 3.69
N VAL A 86 5.41 8.94 4.31
CA VAL A 86 4.23 8.12 4.58
C VAL A 86 3.85 8.33 6.03
N SER A 87 2.56 8.51 6.31
CA SER A 87 2.01 8.61 7.66
C SER A 87 0.59 8.10 7.63
N GLU A 88 0.39 6.85 8.10
CA GLU A 88 -0.89 6.16 8.08
C GLU A 88 -1.38 5.93 9.51
N GLU A 89 -2.66 6.17 9.73
CA GLU A 89 -3.34 5.84 10.98
C GLU A 89 -3.87 4.41 10.91
N VAL A 90 -3.68 3.67 11.98
CA VAL A 90 -4.18 2.31 12.15
C VAL A 90 -5.33 2.34 13.13
N ASP A 91 -6.47 1.80 12.74
CA ASP A 91 -7.64 1.61 13.59
C ASP A 91 -8.33 0.30 13.18
N LEU A 92 -8.04 -0.79 13.90
CA LEU A 92 -8.49 -2.13 13.57
C LEU A 92 -9.12 -2.81 14.79
N LEU A 93 -10.18 -3.58 14.55
CA LEU A 93 -10.76 -4.47 15.54
C LEU A 93 -10.54 -5.92 15.14
N PHE A 94 -9.80 -6.67 15.95
CA PHE A 94 -9.60 -8.11 15.77
C PHE A 94 -10.61 -8.90 16.60
N SER A 95 -11.25 -9.92 16.01
CA SER A 95 -12.22 -10.77 16.71
C SER A 95 -12.02 -12.25 16.39
N PRO A 96 -12.09 -13.15 17.39
CA PRO A 96 -12.05 -14.59 17.16
C PRO A 96 -13.33 -15.14 16.50
N ASP A 97 -14.41 -14.36 16.51
CA ASP A 97 -15.70 -14.78 15.99
C ASP A 97 -15.83 -14.59 14.46
N VAL A 98 -14.82 -13.97 13.85
CA VAL A 98 -14.73 -13.77 12.40
C VAL A 98 -13.89 -14.89 11.78
N ALA A 99 -14.47 -15.61 10.84
CA ALA A 99 -13.71 -16.62 10.09
C ALA A 99 -12.73 -15.92 9.13
N PRO A 100 -11.50 -16.44 8.98
CA PRO A 100 -10.59 -15.95 7.95
C PRO A 100 -11.28 -16.02 6.60
N VAL A 101 -11.27 -14.92 5.84
CA VAL A 101 -11.79 -14.90 4.47
C VAL A 101 -10.88 -15.82 3.66
N ALA A 102 -11.39 -17.01 3.30
CA ALA A 102 -10.71 -17.83 2.32
C ALA A 102 -10.72 -17.04 1.01
N GLU A 103 -9.56 -16.89 0.39
CA GLU A 103 -9.41 -16.31 -0.96
C GLU A 103 -10.16 -17.19 -1.98
N THR A 104 -11.47 -17.17 -1.92
CA THR A 104 -12.30 -17.67 -3.01
C THR A 104 -12.71 -16.45 -3.81
N ALA A 105 -12.00 -16.35 -4.92
CA ALA A 105 -12.25 -15.42 -5.99
C ALA A 105 -13.74 -15.28 -6.33
N GLU A 106 -14.01 -14.14 -6.93
CA GLU A 106 -15.02 -13.84 -7.95
C GLU A 106 -16.20 -12.98 -7.49
N ASP A 107 -16.07 -11.70 -7.92
CA ASP A 107 -17.13 -10.84 -8.44
C ASP A 107 -18.37 -10.56 -7.57
N GLU A 108 -18.15 -9.82 -6.48
CA GLU A 108 -19.17 -8.83 -6.10
C GLU A 108 -18.55 -7.42 -6.16
N PRO A 109 -19.21 -6.46 -6.81
CA PRO A 109 -18.69 -5.09 -6.88
C PRO A 109 -18.80 -4.43 -5.50
N HIS A 110 -17.71 -4.46 -4.75
CA HIS A 110 -17.61 -3.70 -3.51
C HIS A 110 -17.66 -2.21 -3.86
N SER A 111 -18.73 -1.57 -3.40
CA SER A 111 -18.87 -0.12 -3.46
C SER A 111 -17.75 0.53 -2.67
N VAL A 112 -16.81 1.13 -3.41
CA VAL A 112 -15.70 1.90 -2.84
C VAL A 112 -16.26 3.19 -2.25
N GLY A 113 -16.48 3.19 -0.94
CA GLY A 113 -16.85 4.36 -0.18
C GLY A 113 -16.09 4.29 1.14
N HIS A 114 -14.81 4.63 1.14
CA HIS A 114 -14.04 4.75 2.36
C HIS A 114 -14.37 6.07 3.05
N THR A 115 -15.39 6.05 3.87
CA THR A 115 -15.43 6.87 5.08
C THR A 115 -15.06 5.92 6.21
N ALA A 116 -14.10 6.29 7.06
CA ALA A 116 -13.80 5.58 8.30
C ALA A 116 -15.06 5.61 9.16
N ASP A 117 -15.91 4.62 8.96
CA ASP A 117 -17.16 4.43 9.71
C ASP A 117 -16.90 3.38 10.78
N GLU A 118 -17.49 3.60 11.95
CA GLU A 118 -17.52 2.70 13.12
C GLU A 118 -18.07 1.28 12.78
N ASN A 119 -18.16 0.92 11.52
CA ASN A 119 -18.82 -0.27 10.98
C ASN A 119 -17.91 -1.13 10.10
N ASP A 120 -16.59 -0.90 10.08
CA ASP A 120 -15.70 -1.82 9.39
C ASP A 120 -15.76 -3.21 10.06
N PRO A 121 -15.94 -4.30 9.28
CA PRO A 121 -16.03 -5.63 9.85
C PRO A 121 -14.72 -5.97 10.57
N PRO A 122 -14.80 -6.61 11.75
CA PRO A 122 -13.59 -7.00 12.47
C PRO A 122 -12.69 -7.92 11.65
N GLU A 123 -11.38 -7.75 11.82
CA GLU A 123 -10.38 -8.66 11.27
C GLU A 123 -10.36 -10.00 12.03
N PRO A 124 -10.06 -11.11 11.36
CA PRO A 124 -10.01 -12.41 12.01
C PRO A 124 -8.80 -12.51 12.94
N LEU A 125 -9.07 -12.85 14.21
CA LEU A 125 -8.01 -13.18 15.17
C LEU A 125 -7.61 -14.65 15.03
N VAL A 126 -6.53 -14.90 14.30
CA VAL A 126 -6.04 -16.26 14.05
C VAL A 126 -5.00 -16.68 15.09
N GLY A 127 -5.20 -17.83 15.74
CA GLY A 127 -4.22 -18.40 16.68
C GLY A 127 -4.07 -17.60 17.99
N GLY A 128 -4.98 -16.67 18.30
CA GLY A 128 -4.97 -15.92 19.56
C GLY A 128 -3.84 -14.89 19.69
N ALA A 129 -3.20 -14.50 18.58
CA ALA A 129 -2.17 -13.47 18.53
C ALA A 129 -2.38 -12.51 17.36
N ILE A 130 -1.92 -11.29 17.52
CA ILE A 130 -1.93 -10.23 16.49
C ILE A 130 -0.48 -9.99 16.09
N ASP A 131 -0.18 -10.04 14.79
CA ASP A 131 1.15 -9.71 14.28
C ASP A 131 1.23 -8.23 13.91
N LEU A 132 1.73 -7.41 14.84
CA LEU A 132 1.86 -5.97 14.64
C LEU A 132 2.90 -5.61 13.58
N GLY A 133 3.89 -6.46 13.34
CA GLY A 133 4.85 -6.26 12.24
C GLY A 133 4.18 -6.40 10.88
N ALA A 134 3.29 -7.38 10.73
CA ALA A 134 2.50 -7.57 9.52
C ALA A 134 1.55 -6.37 9.30
N VAL A 135 0.82 -5.94 10.34
CA VAL A 135 -0.05 -4.75 10.29
C VAL A 135 0.74 -3.51 9.87
N ALA A 136 1.88 -3.23 10.50
CA ALA A 136 2.69 -2.07 10.15
C ALA A 136 3.22 -2.12 8.71
N ALA A 137 3.61 -3.30 8.23
CA ALA A 137 4.06 -3.48 6.85
C ALA A 137 2.92 -3.25 5.84
N GLU A 138 1.71 -3.69 6.15
CA GLU A 138 0.53 -3.50 5.32
C GLU A 138 0.17 -2.01 5.21
N PHE A 139 0.05 -1.30 6.33
CA PHE A 139 -0.24 0.14 6.34
C PHE A 139 0.88 0.96 5.66
N LEU A 140 2.14 0.59 5.83
CA LEU A 140 3.23 1.18 5.05
C LEU A 140 2.98 1.04 3.54
N MET A 141 2.61 -0.16 3.07
CA MET A 141 2.36 -0.40 1.64
C MET A 141 1.17 0.38 1.12
N LEU A 142 0.10 0.52 1.91
CA LEU A 142 -1.09 1.30 1.57
C LEU A 142 -0.78 2.80 1.42
N GLY A 143 0.10 3.34 2.26
CA GLY A 143 0.49 4.76 2.23
C GLY A 143 1.50 5.13 1.15
N ILE A 144 2.07 4.17 0.41
CA ILE A 144 3.02 4.45 -0.66
C ILE A 144 2.27 4.95 -1.91
N ASP A 145 2.60 6.18 -2.36
CA ASP A 145 2.07 6.69 -3.63
C ASP A 145 2.56 5.82 -4.80
N PRO A 146 1.66 5.16 -5.57
CA PRO A 146 2.05 4.35 -6.71
C PRO A 146 2.49 5.17 -7.93
N TYR A 147 2.20 6.48 -7.96
CA TYR A 147 2.55 7.40 -9.06
C TYR A 147 3.25 8.67 -8.56
N PRO A 148 4.37 8.52 -7.84
CA PRO A 148 5.02 9.63 -7.16
C PRO A 148 5.52 10.70 -8.15
N ARG A 149 5.24 11.97 -7.84
CA ARG A 149 5.62 13.10 -8.69
C ARG A 149 6.40 14.13 -7.89
N LYS A 150 7.47 14.61 -8.49
CA LYS A 150 8.20 15.77 -7.98
C LYS A 150 7.30 17.00 -8.10
N GLU A 151 7.32 17.86 -7.11
CA GLU A 151 6.59 19.13 -7.16
C GLU A 151 7.00 19.95 -8.40
N GLY A 152 6.01 20.46 -9.12
CA GLY A 152 6.22 21.21 -10.36
C GLY A 152 6.66 20.37 -11.57
N ALA A 153 6.68 19.04 -11.47
CA ALA A 153 7.02 18.17 -12.60
C ALA A 153 6.06 18.35 -13.77
N GLN A 154 6.60 18.70 -14.94
CA GLN A 154 5.85 18.82 -16.18
C GLN A 154 6.39 17.84 -17.21
N PHE A 155 5.50 17.13 -17.87
CA PHE A 155 5.88 16.29 -19.00
C PHE A 155 6.25 17.17 -20.19
N GLN A 156 7.47 17.01 -20.66
CA GLN A 156 7.91 17.60 -21.92
C GLN A 156 7.90 16.50 -22.97
N PRO A 157 6.95 16.54 -23.94
CA PRO A 157 6.95 15.55 -25.00
C PRO A 157 8.25 15.68 -25.80
N PRO A 158 8.81 14.57 -26.26
CA PRO A 158 9.93 14.61 -27.18
C PRO A 158 9.53 15.43 -28.44
N PRO A 159 10.49 16.08 -29.10
CA PRO A 159 10.18 16.79 -30.34
C PRO A 159 9.49 15.81 -31.30
N ALA A 160 8.41 16.30 -31.94
CA ALA A 160 7.66 15.48 -32.89
C ALA A 160 8.64 14.94 -33.96
N ASP A 161 8.70 13.63 -34.10
CA ASP A 161 9.51 13.01 -35.13
C ASP A 161 9.07 13.56 -36.50
N ILE A 162 10.08 13.85 -37.35
CA ILE A 162 9.85 14.32 -38.72
C ILE A 162 8.93 13.29 -39.40
N GLU A 163 7.81 13.75 -39.95
CA GLU A 163 6.83 12.94 -40.67
C GLU A 163 7.55 11.98 -41.63
N GLY A 164 7.38 10.68 -41.46
CA GLY A 164 7.87 9.65 -42.36
C GLY A 164 8.92 8.68 -41.78
N THR A 165 9.53 8.97 -40.64
CA THR A 165 10.54 8.06 -40.03
C THR A 165 9.99 7.15 -38.95
N HIS A 166 8.73 7.37 -38.52
CA HIS A 166 8.10 6.57 -37.48
C HIS A 166 7.66 5.20 -38.02
N PRO A 167 7.94 4.06 -37.31
CA PRO A 167 7.53 2.73 -37.75
C PRO A 167 6.04 2.60 -38.07
N PHE A 168 5.21 3.41 -37.43
CA PHE A 168 3.76 3.45 -37.64
C PHE A 168 3.26 4.55 -38.55
N ALA A 169 4.14 5.28 -39.26
CA ALA A 169 3.74 6.32 -40.19
C ALA A 169 2.80 5.81 -41.30
N ALA A 170 2.93 4.53 -41.68
CA ALA A 170 2.04 3.87 -42.63
C ALA A 170 0.56 3.85 -42.18
N LEU A 171 0.28 3.91 -40.86
CA LEU A 171 -1.09 3.92 -40.35
C LEU A 171 -1.81 5.25 -40.62
N ALA A 172 -1.08 6.34 -40.91
CA ALA A 172 -1.67 7.61 -41.31
C ALA A 172 -2.52 7.48 -42.60
N ALA A 173 -2.15 6.55 -43.50
CA ALA A 173 -2.92 6.25 -44.70
C ALA A 173 -4.31 5.67 -44.41
N LEU A 174 -4.52 5.02 -43.29
CA LEU A 174 -5.80 4.46 -42.87
C LEU A 174 -6.75 5.55 -42.33
N LYS A 175 -6.22 6.65 -41.83
CA LYS A 175 -7.01 7.78 -41.32
C LYS A 175 -7.67 8.59 -42.43
N ASN A 176 -7.05 8.60 -43.61
CA ASN A 176 -7.56 9.27 -44.82
C ASN A 176 -7.68 8.23 -45.97
N PRO A 177 -8.73 7.42 -45.99
CA PRO A 177 -8.95 6.52 -47.12
C PRO A 177 -9.08 7.33 -48.40
N PRO A 178 -8.43 6.94 -49.52
CA PRO A 178 -8.53 7.61 -50.80
C PRO A 178 -10.01 7.69 -51.17
N GLY A 179 -10.50 8.91 -51.34
CA GLY A 179 -11.91 9.20 -51.62
C GLY A 179 -12.41 8.37 -52.79
N ASN A 180 -13.48 7.62 -52.59
CA ASN A 180 -14.24 6.90 -53.60
C ASN A 180 -14.80 7.91 -54.60
N LYS A 181 -14.08 8.13 -55.72
CA LYS A 181 -14.64 8.84 -56.87
C LYS A 181 -15.73 7.96 -57.47
N ARG A 182 -16.99 8.24 -57.10
CA ARG A 182 -18.13 7.74 -57.84
C ARG A 182 -18.19 8.54 -59.15
N SER A 183 -18.01 7.84 -60.26
CA SER A 183 -18.42 8.26 -61.62
C SER A 183 -19.91 8.10 -61.76
#